data_031a08d407e02a329593a8f3fb74bee2
#
_entry.id   031a08d407e02a329593a8f3fb74bee2
#
_cell.length_a   1.000
_cell.length_b   1.000
_cell.length_c   1.000
_cell.angle_alpha   90.00
_cell.angle_beta   90.00
_cell.angle_gamma   90.00
#
_symmetry.space_group_name_H-M   'P 1'
#
loop_
_entity.id
_entity.type
_entity.pdbx_description
1 polymer ?
#
loop_
_entity_poly.entity_id
_entity_poly.type
_entity_poly.pdbx_seq_one_letter_code
_entity_poly.pdbx_strand_id
1 'polypeptide(L)'
;MIQTIKDLVSAKADTTVALAREIWGYAELSYEETKSAAALIAALKQEGFTIEEGIADIPTAFTATYQCGSGKPVVGFLAEYDALSGLSQKAGCPVQEPVREGGAGHGCGHNLLGAGCYAAAVALKDYLIKEKKDGTVIFFGCPAEEGAGSKQFIARAGYFDNVDFAYTWHPETVNEVGSRGSVAIMGANFTFDGVAAHAGGEPHLGRSALDAVELMNVGCNYLREHMIDAARIHYAYSDPGGAAPNVVQSHAVIKYEARAPKVSQVQELFTRVVDVAKGAALMTGTKMKYEITMAFSDYIPNRTLGAVVDQCMRELGAPEWTEADYRLAVEFLRTYPRTTMVGIREKLGYYFGPEELDAALEKPLDRVIHPFNPKETAYSSGSTDVGDVGYATPTVMFHVATACLGNVGHSWQNTAFACSDIGMKGMLRAAEIMTLAAIRTMDQPAVIAKAREELKQKNGGSYHCPLPDYVTPPIGRY
;
A
#
# COMPACT_ATOMS: atom_id res chain seq x y z
N MET A 1 -3.26 -26.82 17.10
CA MET A 1 -3.15 -25.91 15.94
C MET A 1 -2.31 -24.68 16.25
N ILE A 2 -2.65 -23.82 17.22
CA ILE A 2 -1.89 -22.59 17.52
C ILE A 2 -0.41 -22.89 17.77
N GLN A 3 -0.07 -23.84 18.65
CA GLN A 3 1.34 -24.19 18.90
C GLN A 3 2.05 -24.71 17.63
N THR A 4 1.37 -25.52 16.82
CA THR A 4 1.93 -26.01 15.54
C THR A 4 2.29 -24.85 14.61
N ILE A 5 1.45 -23.81 14.51
CA ILE A 5 1.72 -22.65 13.67
C ILE A 5 2.87 -21.82 14.21
N LYS A 6 2.91 -21.58 15.54
CA LYS A 6 4.04 -20.91 16.19
C LYS A 6 5.35 -21.65 15.92
N ASP A 7 5.35 -22.98 16.02
CA ASP A 7 6.52 -23.81 15.74
C ASP A 7 6.97 -23.73 14.28
N LEU A 8 6.02 -23.73 13.32
CA LEU A 8 6.33 -23.64 11.89
C LEU A 8 6.91 -22.26 11.52
N VAL A 9 6.33 -21.17 12.02
CA VAL A 9 6.85 -19.82 11.78
C VAL A 9 8.20 -19.63 12.51
N SER A 10 8.33 -20.11 13.74
CA SER A 10 9.59 -20.04 14.51
C SER A 10 10.73 -20.79 13.82
N ALA A 11 10.45 -21.93 13.20
CA ALA A 11 11.46 -22.69 12.44
C ALA A 11 12.04 -21.92 11.23
N LYS A 12 11.35 -20.87 10.77
CA LYS A 12 11.78 -20.01 9.67
C LYS A 12 12.17 -18.60 10.14
N ALA A 13 12.11 -18.32 11.43
CA ALA A 13 12.30 -16.97 11.98
C ALA A 13 13.64 -16.34 11.58
N ASP A 14 14.76 -17.07 11.72
CA ASP A 14 16.08 -16.55 11.39
C ASP A 14 16.20 -16.17 9.92
N THR A 15 15.71 -17.03 9.00
CA THR A 15 15.70 -16.75 7.55
C THR A 15 14.80 -15.56 7.24
N THR A 16 13.62 -15.48 7.86
CA THR A 16 12.67 -14.39 7.65
C THR A 16 13.24 -13.04 8.12
N VAL A 17 13.85 -13.02 9.30
CA VAL A 17 14.50 -11.82 9.86
C VAL A 17 15.69 -11.39 9.00
N ALA A 18 16.51 -12.34 8.53
CA ALA A 18 17.62 -12.05 7.64
C ALA A 18 17.12 -11.43 6.32
N LEU A 19 16.08 -12.01 5.70
CA LEU A 19 15.46 -11.51 4.49
C LEU A 19 14.87 -10.10 4.67
N ALA A 20 14.15 -9.84 5.77
CA ALA A 20 13.61 -8.53 6.08
C ALA A 20 14.70 -7.46 6.24
N ARG A 21 15.83 -7.81 6.88
CA ARG A 21 17.00 -6.92 7.04
C ARG A 21 17.73 -6.68 5.74
N GLU A 22 17.82 -7.69 4.89
CA GLU A 22 18.46 -7.61 3.57
C GLU A 22 17.67 -6.65 2.65
N ILE A 23 16.35 -6.83 2.54
CA ILE A 23 15.45 -5.95 1.78
C ILE A 23 15.51 -4.52 2.35
N TRP A 24 15.48 -4.36 3.68
CA TRP A 24 15.63 -3.07 4.32
C TRP A 24 16.94 -2.37 3.93
N GLY A 25 18.03 -3.13 3.83
CA GLY A 25 19.34 -2.61 3.43
C GLY A 25 19.43 -2.20 1.96
N TYR A 26 18.65 -2.83 1.09
CA TYR A 26 18.58 -2.47 -0.34
C TYR A 26 17.84 -1.15 -0.54
N ALA A 27 16.72 -0.96 0.13
CA ALA A 27 15.89 0.25 0.09
C ALA A 27 15.66 0.74 -1.36
N GLU A 28 15.21 -0.16 -2.23
CA GLU A 28 14.98 0.11 -3.65
C GLU A 28 13.62 0.80 -3.85
N LEU A 29 13.57 1.77 -4.76
CA LEU A 29 12.36 2.53 -5.06
C LEU A 29 11.41 1.75 -5.97
N SER A 30 10.19 2.26 -6.09
CA SER A 30 9.13 1.68 -6.92
C SER A 30 9.59 1.34 -8.33
N TYR A 31 9.33 0.11 -8.78
CA TYR A 31 9.75 -0.53 -10.03
C TYR A 31 11.27 -0.77 -10.19
N GLU A 32 12.08 -0.44 -9.19
CA GLU A 32 13.54 -0.66 -9.18
C GLU A 32 13.95 -1.76 -8.19
N GLU A 33 13.01 -2.50 -7.60
CA GLU A 33 13.18 -3.46 -6.50
C GLU A 33 13.83 -4.78 -6.98
N THR A 34 14.88 -4.69 -7.79
CA THR A 34 15.50 -5.85 -8.45
C THR A 34 16.18 -6.80 -7.48
N LYS A 35 16.87 -6.28 -6.46
CA LYS A 35 17.55 -7.08 -5.43
C LYS A 35 16.55 -7.64 -4.45
N SER A 36 15.57 -6.84 -4.03
CA SER A 36 14.50 -7.25 -3.11
C SER A 36 13.67 -8.38 -3.70
N ALA A 37 13.24 -8.26 -4.96
CA ALA A 37 12.56 -9.32 -5.68
C ALA A 37 13.44 -10.59 -5.80
N ALA A 38 14.72 -10.43 -6.20
CA ALA A 38 15.64 -11.56 -6.34
C ALA A 38 15.88 -12.30 -5.01
N ALA A 39 15.98 -11.58 -3.88
CA ALA A 39 16.13 -12.18 -2.55
C ALA A 39 14.90 -13.02 -2.17
N LEU A 40 13.70 -12.47 -2.35
CA LEU A 40 12.44 -13.18 -2.10
C LEU A 40 12.30 -14.42 -3.02
N ILE A 41 12.59 -14.27 -4.30
CA ILE A 41 12.57 -15.37 -5.29
C ILE A 41 13.54 -16.47 -4.89
N ALA A 42 14.78 -16.13 -4.51
CA ALA A 42 15.78 -17.10 -4.08
C ALA A 42 15.34 -17.88 -2.84
N ALA A 43 14.79 -17.18 -1.83
CA ALA A 43 14.28 -17.80 -0.61
C ALA A 43 13.10 -18.74 -0.90
N LEU A 44 12.14 -18.33 -1.76
CA LEU A 44 10.99 -19.16 -2.13
C LEU A 44 11.39 -20.36 -3.00
N LYS A 45 12.37 -20.22 -3.90
CA LYS A 45 12.95 -21.35 -4.68
C LYS A 45 13.57 -22.40 -3.75
N GLN A 46 14.29 -21.97 -2.69
CA GLN A 46 14.86 -22.90 -1.70
C GLN A 46 13.78 -23.67 -0.93
N GLU A 47 12.61 -23.08 -0.75
CA GLU A 47 11.45 -23.72 -0.13
C GLU A 47 10.62 -24.56 -1.11
N GLY A 48 11.06 -24.69 -2.36
CA GLY A 48 10.43 -25.55 -3.38
C GLY A 48 9.26 -24.93 -4.13
N PHE A 49 9.08 -23.63 -4.07
CA PHE A 49 8.07 -22.93 -4.87
C PHE A 49 8.51 -22.85 -6.34
N THR A 50 7.54 -22.98 -7.25
CA THR A 50 7.71 -22.68 -8.68
C THR A 50 7.52 -21.20 -8.92
N ILE A 51 8.46 -20.56 -9.59
CA ILE A 51 8.47 -19.11 -9.79
C ILE A 51 8.11 -18.75 -11.23
N GLU A 52 7.28 -17.71 -11.39
CA GLU A 52 7.04 -17.01 -12.64
C GLU A 52 7.43 -15.53 -12.43
N GLU A 53 8.45 -15.08 -13.15
CA GLU A 53 9.05 -13.74 -13.03
C GLU A 53 8.53 -12.82 -14.13
N GLY A 54 8.49 -11.50 -13.88
CA GLY A 54 8.11 -10.48 -14.88
C GLY A 54 6.61 -10.46 -15.20
N ILE A 55 5.77 -10.88 -14.28
CA ILE A 55 4.31 -10.91 -14.48
C ILE A 55 3.74 -9.51 -14.76
N ALA A 56 2.69 -9.44 -15.57
CA ALA A 56 2.02 -8.19 -15.96
C ALA A 56 2.98 -7.14 -16.57
N ASP A 57 4.03 -7.58 -17.26
CA ASP A 57 5.08 -6.74 -17.86
C ASP A 57 5.86 -5.88 -16.85
N ILE A 58 5.91 -6.30 -15.57
CA ILE A 58 6.67 -5.65 -14.50
C ILE A 58 7.85 -6.54 -14.12
N PRO A 59 9.11 -6.17 -14.44
CA PRO A 59 10.30 -7.01 -14.24
C PRO A 59 10.52 -7.45 -12.79
N THR A 60 10.10 -6.64 -11.82
CA THR A 60 10.25 -6.90 -10.39
C THR A 60 9.03 -7.60 -9.78
N ALA A 61 7.92 -7.77 -10.53
CA ALA A 61 6.76 -8.54 -10.08
C ALA A 61 6.90 -10.03 -10.43
N PHE A 62 6.42 -10.90 -9.54
CA PHE A 62 6.50 -12.35 -9.74
C PHE A 62 5.42 -13.10 -8.96
N THR A 63 5.17 -14.35 -9.34
CA THR A 63 4.46 -15.31 -8.49
C THR A 63 5.37 -16.44 -8.06
N ALA A 64 5.12 -16.98 -6.87
CA ALA A 64 5.73 -18.22 -6.40
C ALA A 64 4.60 -19.15 -5.94
N THR A 65 4.50 -20.32 -6.58
CA THR A 65 3.38 -21.25 -6.40
C THR A 65 3.86 -22.56 -5.83
N TYR A 66 3.16 -23.07 -4.81
CA TYR A 66 3.33 -24.42 -4.28
C TYR A 66 1.97 -25.12 -4.20
N GLN A 67 1.85 -26.29 -4.84
CA GLN A 67 0.62 -27.07 -4.88
C GLN A 67 0.75 -28.35 -4.08
N CYS A 68 -0.25 -28.64 -3.23
CA CYS A 68 -0.43 -29.89 -2.51
C CYS A 68 -1.70 -30.61 -2.99
N GLY A 69 -1.63 -31.92 -3.24
CA GLY A 69 -2.77 -32.74 -3.59
C GLY A 69 -3.54 -32.25 -4.81
N SER A 70 -4.86 -32.10 -4.69
CA SER A 70 -5.74 -31.60 -5.77
C SER A 70 -5.52 -30.13 -6.13
N GLY A 71 -4.76 -29.39 -5.32
CA GLY A 71 -4.48 -27.97 -5.53
C GLY A 71 -5.61 -26.99 -5.13
N LYS A 72 -6.69 -27.45 -4.55
CA LYS A 72 -7.79 -26.59 -4.10
C LYS A 72 -8.02 -26.71 -2.60
N PRO A 73 -8.39 -25.58 -1.91
CA PRO A 73 -8.55 -24.23 -2.44
C PRO A 73 -7.20 -23.52 -2.70
N VAL A 74 -7.24 -22.39 -3.44
CA VAL A 74 -6.07 -21.56 -3.77
C VAL A 74 -6.08 -20.30 -2.91
N VAL A 75 -5.00 -20.08 -2.16
CA VAL A 75 -4.80 -18.86 -1.37
C VAL A 75 -3.66 -18.02 -1.92
N GLY A 76 -3.87 -16.70 -2.00
CA GLY A 76 -2.85 -15.71 -2.33
C GLY A 76 -2.33 -14.97 -1.10
N PHE A 77 -1.02 -14.74 -1.02
CA PHE A 77 -0.39 -13.79 -0.11
C PHE A 77 0.21 -12.65 -0.93
N LEU A 78 -0.17 -11.39 -0.62
CA LEU A 78 0.27 -10.22 -1.36
C LEU A 78 1.43 -9.57 -0.61
N ALA A 79 2.59 -9.49 -1.25
CA ALA A 79 3.83 -9.03 -0.64
C ALA A 79 4.37 -7.78 -1.33
N GLU A 80 4.60 -6.73 -0.58
CA GLU A 80 5.22 -5.47 -0.99
C GLU A 80 6.65 -5.40 -0.47
N TYR A 81 7.54 -4.68 -1.19
CA TYR A 81 8.97 -4.59 -0.84
C TYR A 81 9.66 -3.33 -1.38
N ASP A 82 8.91 -2.33 -1.82
CA ASP A 82 9.44 -1.04 -2.24
C ASP A 82 9.71 -0.10 -1.06
N ALA A 83 10.61 0.87 -1.26
CA ALA A 83 11.04 1.87 -0.31
C ALA A 83 10.67 3.29 -0.77
N LEU A 84 10.81 4.25 0.13
CA LEU A 84 10.54 5.66 -0.08
C LEU A 84 11.83 6.48 -0.18
N SER A 85 11.87 7.46 -1.10
CA SER A 85 13.02 8.36 -1.26
C SER A 85 13.23 9.26 -0.04
N GLY A 86 14.48 9.61 0.25
CA GLY A 86 14.85 10.59 1.30
C GLY A 86 14.67 10.08 2.74
N LEU A 87 14.36 8.81 2.97
CA LEU A 87 14.07 8.25 4.29
C LEU A 87 15.15 7.30 4.80
N SER A 88 16.37 7.36 4.26
CA SER A 88 17.50 6.59 4.76
C SER A 88 17.73 6.87 6.25
N GLN A 89 17.91 5.80 7.05
CA GLN A 89 18.05 5.91 8.50
C GLN A 89 18.80 4.70 9.06
N LYS A 90 19.49 4.85 10.19
CA LYS A 90 20.08 3.74 10.94
C LYS A 90 18.99 2.87 11.60
N ALA A 91 19.18 1.55 11.54
CA ALA A 91 18.28 0.57 12.16
C ALA A 91 18.14 0.79 13.68
N GLY A 92 16.89 0.83 14.17
CA GLY A 92 16.60 0.91 15.60
C GLY A 92 17.16 2.15 16.32
N CYS A 93 17.59 3.17 15.59
CA CYS A 93 18.24 4.37 16.16
C CYS A 93 17.20 5.48 16.38
N PRO A 94 16.97 5.93 17.64
CA PRO A 94 16.00 6.98 17.96
C PRO A 94 16.59 8.40 17.78
N VAL A 95 17.58 8.53 16.92
CA VAL A 95 18.17 9.80 16.48
C VAL A 95 18.16 9.79 14.95
N GLN A 96 17.81 10.91 14.33
CA GLN A 96 17.83 11.00 12.86
C GLN A 96 19.27 10.99 12.35
N GLU A 97 19.70 9.83 11.91
CA GLU A 97 21.03 9.57 11.35
C GLU A 97 20.89 8.74 10.07
N PRO A 98 20.87 9.36 8.89
CA PRO A 98 20.77 8.61 7.65
C PRO A 98 22.02 7.74 7.43
N VAL A 99 21.84 6.51 6.93
CA VAL A 99 22.94 5.66 6.48
C VAL A 99 23.56 6.26 5.22
N ARG A 100 22.72 6.85 4.37
CA ARG A 100 23.12 7.57 3.16
C ARG A 100 22.32 8.87 3.07
N GLU A 101 23.00 10.01 3.02
CA GLU A 101 22.35 11.32 2.89
C GLU A 101 21.46 11.38 1.64
N GLY A 102 20.19 11.79 1.80
CA GLY A 102 19.18 11.79 0.74
C GLY A 102 18.79 10.42 0.19
N GLY A 103 19.32 9.34 0.76
CA GLY A 103 19.02 7.97 0.31
C GLY A 103 17.62 7.50 0.66
N ALA A 104 17.17 6.43 0.01
CA ALA A 104 15.87 5.80 0.28
C ALA A 104 15.88 4.98 1.59
N GLY A 105 14.69 4.71 2.12
CA GLY A 105 14.48 3.89 3.30
C GLY A 105 13.04 3.33 3.38
N HIS A 106 12.87 2.22 4.08
CA HIS A 106 11.56 1.56 4.27
C HIS A 106 10.70 2.30 5.29
N GLY A 107 10.28 3.52 4.93
CA GLY A 107 9.43 4.38 5.76
C GLY A 107 7.98 3.92 5.89
N CYS A 108 7.54 2.92 5.11
CA CYS A 108 6.26 2.23 5.23
C CYS A 108 6.39 0.81 5.81
N GLY A 109 7.61 0.27 5.88
CA GLY A 109 7.88 -1.06 6.45
C GLY A 109 7.62 -2.22 5.49
N HIS A 110 7.62 -2.00 4.18
CA HIS A 110 7.36 -3.03 3.17
C HIS A 110 8.40 -4.17 3.19
N ASN A 111 9.62 -3.93 3.69
CA ASN A 111 10.58 -5.01 3.98
C ASN A 111 10.04 -6.04 4.99
N LEU A 112 9.30 -5.58 6.00
CA LEU A 112 8.62 -6.45 6.97
C LEU A 112 7.41 -7.13 6.33
N LEU A 113 6.64 -6.39 5.51
CA LEU A 113 5.46 -6.89 4.84
C LEU A 113 5.83 -8.06 3.93
N GLY A 114 6.80 -7.88 3.04
CA GLY A 114 7.26 -8.91 2.11
C GLY A 114 7.80 -10.15 2.81
N ALA A 115 8.68 -9.97 3.80
CA ALA A 115 9.26 -11.09 4.55
C ALA A 115 8.21 -11.80 5.44
N GLY A 116 7.24 -11.08 6.02
CA GLY A 116 6.12 -11.66 6.76
C GLY A 116 5.23 -12.54 5.88
N CYS A 117 4.93 -12.09 4.66
CA CYS A 117 4.22 -12.88 3.66
C CYS A 117 5.01 -14.13 3.23
N TYR A 118 6.35 -14.03 3.09
CA TYR A 118 7.21 -15.18 2.85
C TYR A 118 7.06 -16.23 3.96
N ALA A 119 7.19 -15.80 5.23
CA ALA A 119 7.07 -16.71 6.37
C ALA A 119 5.70 -17.39 6.42
N ALA A 120 4.63 -16.66 6.13
CA ALA A 120 3.27 -17.19 6.10
C ALA A 120 3.08 -18.23 4.98
N ALA A 121 3.58 -17.92 3.77
CA ALA A 121 3.49 -18.84 2.62
C ALA A 121 4.23 -20.15 2.88
N VAL A 122 5.45 -20.06 3.42
CA VAL A 122 6.26 -21.24 3.74
C VAL A 122 5.63 -22.05 4.89
N ALA A 123 5.18 -21.39 5.96
CA ALA A 123 4.54 -22.08 7.09
C ALA A 123 3.24 -22.78 6.67
N LEU A 124 2.44 -22.15 5.80
CA LEU A 124 1.23 -22.77 5.26
C LEU A 124 1.57 -23.98 4.38
N LYS A 125 2.54 -23.86 3.48
CA LYS A 125 3.04 -24.99 2.66
C LYS A 125 3.48 -26.14 3.56
N ASP A 126 4.30 -25.89 4.57
CA ASP A 126 4.82 -26.92 5.48
C ASP A 126 3.67 -27.57 6.29
N TYR A 127 2.66 -26.79 6.68
CA TYR A 127 1.44 -27.31 7.31
C TYR A 127 0.67 -28.25 6.37
N LEU A 128 0.43 -27.84 5.12
CA LEU A 128 -0.30 -28.67 4.14
C LEU A 128 0.42 -29.99 3.87
N ILE A 129 1.75 -29.98 3.75
CA ILE A 129 2.56 -31.19 3.58
C ILE A 129 2.45 -32.09 4.81
N LYS A 130 2.65 -31.55 6.01
CA LYS A 130 2.62 -32.26 7.28
C LYS A 130 1.29 -32.95 7.53
N GLU A 131 0.21 -32.22 7.30
CA GLU A 131 -1.17 -32.68 7.55
C GLU A 131 -1.78 -33.43 6.33
N LYS A 132 -1.03 -33.57 5.23
CA LYS A 132 -1.46 -34.19 3.97
C LYS A 132 -2.77 -33.60 3.44
N LYS A 133 -2.86 -32.27 3.47
CA LYS A 133 -4.03 -31.52 3.00
C LYS A 133 -3.82 -31.02 1.58
N ASP A 134 -4.91 -30.91 0.86
CA ASP A 134 -4.96 -30.30 -0.46
C ASP A 134 -4.93 -28.79 -0.36
N GLY A 135 -4.38 -28.12 -1.39
CA GLY A 135 -4.40 -26.67 -1.54
C GLY A 135 -3.26 -26.15 -2.39
N THR A 136 -3.40 -24.91 -2.83
CA THR A 136 -2.34 -24.17 -3.51
C THR A 136 -2.04 -22.89 -2.75
N VAL A 137 -0.77 -22.63 -2.52
CA VAL A 137 -0.25 -21.40 -1.92
C VAL A 137 0.43 -20.61 -3.02
N ILE A 138 -0.01 -19.38 -3.26
CA ILE A 138 0.61 -18.46 -4.20
C ILE A 138 1.10 -17.22 -3.42
N PHE A 139 2.41 -17.00 -3.49
CA PHE A 139 3.00 -15.72 -3.06
C PHE A 139 3.04 -14.79 -4.26
N PHE A 140 2.44 -13.62 -4.15
CA PHE A 140 2.48 -12.57 -5.15
C PHE A 140 3.49 -11.51 -4.73
N GLY A 141 4.59 -11.40 -5.46
CA GLY A 141 5.51 -10.27 -5.34
C GLY A 141 4.93 -9.06 -6.04
N CYS A 142 4.51 -8.07 -5.27
CA CYS A 142 3.81 -6.88 -5.72
C CYS A 142 4.69 -5.64 -5.47
N PRO A 143 5.53 -5.21 -6.42
CA PRO A 143 6.37 -4.02 -6.30
C PRO A 143 5.56 -2.72 -6.42
N ALA A 144 6.20 -1.60 -6.14
CA ALA A 144 5.77 -0.24 -6.51
C ALA A 144 4.45 0.24 -5.87
N GLU A 145 4.09 -0.23 -4.66
CA GLU A 145 2.89 0.23 -3.97
C GLU A 145 2.91 1.73 -3.70
N GLU A 146 4.08 2.26 -3.31
CA GLU A 146 4.34 3.68 -3.02
C GLU A 146 4.38 4.57 -4.28
N GLY A 147 4.37 3.96 -5.44
CA GLY A 147 4.40 4.64 -6.73
C GLY A 147 3.08 4.57 -7.49
N ALA A 148 3.13 4.05 -8.71
CA ALA A 148 1.94 3.87 -9.54
C ALA A 148 1.20 2.54 -9.30
N GLY A 149 1.67 1.72 -8.34
CA GLY A 149 1.12 0.42 -8.00
C GLY A 149 1.42 -0.68 -9.03
N SER A 150 1.31 -1.91 -8.62
CA SER A 150 1.46 -3.08 -9.51
C SER A 150 0.22 -3.97 -9.53
N LYS A 151 -0.53 -3.99 -8.44
CA LYS A 151 -1.62 -4.96 -8.24
C LYS A 151 -2.76 -4.78 -9.23
N GLN A 152 -3.08 -3.56 -9.66
CA GLN A 152 -4.08 -3.31 -10.72
C GLN A 152 -3.63 -3.86 -12.08
N PHE A 153 -2.33 -3.84 -12.39
CA PHE A 153 -1.79 -4.46 -13.62
C PHE A 153 -1.82 -5.99 -13.53
N ILE A 154 -1.44 -6.55 -12.36
CA ILE A 154 -1.48 -7.99 -12.09
C ILE A 154 -2.93 -8.50 -12.14
N ALA A 155 -3.89 -7.76 -11.56
CA ALA A 155 -5.31 -8.08 -11.62
C ALA A 155 -5.87 -8.00 -13.04
N ARG A 156 -5.52 -6.95 -13.80
CA ARG A 156 -5.91 -6.80 -15.21
C ARG A 156 -5.38 -7.94 -16.08
N ALA A 157 -4.19 -8.45 -15.78
CA ALA A 157 -3.60 -9.59 -16.47
C ALA A 157 -4.21 -10.96 -16.07
N GLY A 158 -5.20 -11.00 -15.15
CA GLY A 158 -5.94 -12.19 -14.78
C GLY A 158 -5.28 -13.10 -13.74
N TYR A 159 -4.19 -12.68 -13.11
CA TYR A 159 -3.46 -13.52 -12.14
C TYR A 159 -4.27 -13.88 -10.89
N PHE A 160 -5.34 -13.14 -10.58
CA PHE A 160 -6.22 -13.43 -9.44
C PHE A 160 -7.48 -14.24 -9.80
N ASP A 161 -7.74 -14.55 -11.07
CA ASP A 161 -8.99 -15.20 -11.52
C ASP A 161 -9.20 -16.58 -10.90
N ASN A 162 -8.13 -17.31 -10.64
CA ASN A 162 -8.16 -18.64 -10.07
C ASN A 162 -7.84 -18.69 -8.57
N VAL A 163 -7.66 -17.53 -7.91
CA VAL A 163 -7.42 -17.40 -6.47
C VAL A 163 -8.75 -17.42 -5.73
N ASP A 164 -8.89 -18.31 -4.75
CA ASP A 164 -10.13 -18.44 -3.99
C ASP A 164 -10.32 -17.34 -2.96
N PHE A 165 -9.20 -16.88 -2.37
CA PHE A 165 -9.12 -15.73 -1.46
C PHE A 165 -7.66 -15.29 -1.28
N ALA A 166 -7.45 -14.06 -0.86
CA ALA A 166 -6.12 -13.51 -0.60
C ALA A 166 -6.02 -12.84 0.77
N TYR A 167 -4.83 -12.89 1.35
CA TYR A 167 -4.46 -12.19 2.57
C TYR A 167 -3.23 -11.32 2.33
N THR A 168 -3.23 -10.18 2.98
CA THR A 168 -2.03 -9.37 3.21
C THR A 168 -2.10 -8.76 4.60
N TRP A 169 -1.01 -8.17 5.04
CA TRP A 169 -0.95 -7.42 6.28
C TRP A 169 -0.20 -6.12 6.06
N HIS A 170 -0.29 -5.19 6.98
CA HIS A 170 0.49 -3.97 6.92
C HIS A 170 1.14 -3.67 8.26
N PRO A 171 2.45 -3.33 8.29
CA PRO A 171 3.13 -2.80 9.48
C PRO A 171 2.44 -1.53 9.96
N GLU A 172 2.03 -1.51 11.22
CA GLU A 172 1.30 -0.38 11.81
C GLU A 172 1.71 -0.14 13.27
N THR A 173 1.00 0.73 13.96
CA THR A 173 1.22 1.04 15.37
C THR A 173 0.23 0.35 16.30
N VAL A 174 -0.79 -0.28 15.74
CA VAL A 174 -1.88 -0.99 16.44
C VAL A 174 -2.13 -2.36 15.83
N ASN A 175 -2.80 -3.24 16.59
CA ASN A 175 -3.15 -4.58 16.12
C ASN A 175 -4.65 -4.65 15.86
N GLU A 176 -5.05 -4.68 14.59
CA GLU A 176 -6.46 -4.74 14.21
C GLU A 176 -6.67 -5.39 12.83
N VAL A 177 -7.88 -5.90 12.61
CA VAL A 177 -8.37 -6.06 11.25
C VAL A 177 -8.93 -4.71 10.81
N GLY A 178 -8.32 -4.07 9.82
CA GLY A 178 -8.79 -2.78 9.31
C GLY A 178 -10.28 -2.83 8.96
N SER A 179 -11.12 -2.20 9.78
CA SER A 179 -12.57 -2.14 9.54
C SER A 179 -12.92 -1.12 8.46
N ARG A 180 -12.11 -0.08 8.31
CA ARG A 180 -12.29 0.99 7.33
C ARG A 180 -11.78 0.58 5.96
N GLY A 181 -12.43 1.11 4.92
CA GLY A 181 -11.89 1.06 3.57
C GLY A 181 -10.82 2.12 3.31
N SER A 182 -10.24 2.12 2.12
CA SER A 182 -9.44 3.23 1.58
C SER A 182 -10.14 3.90 0.41
N VAL A 183 -9.69 5.10 0.03
CA VAL A 183 -10.27 5.81 -1.13
C VAL A 183 -9.62 5.37 -2.44
N ALA A 184 -10.40 5.41 -3.53
CA ALA A 184 -9.90 5.28 -4.89
C ALA A 184 -9.15 6.55 -5.31
N ILE A 185 -8.20 6.42 -6.24
CA ILE A 185 -7.40 7.50 -6.78
C ILE A 185 -7.25 7.38 -8.30
N MET A 186 -7.21 8.52 -8.99
CA MET A 186 -6.73 8.63 -10.39
C MET A 186 -5.82 9.84 -10.51
N GLY A 187 -4.67 9.65 -11.18
CA GLY A 187 -3.68 10.70 -11.43
C GLY A 187 -3.25 10.76 -12.88
N ALA A 188 -2.94 11.98 -13.36
CA ALA A 188 -2.42 12.21 -14.69
C ALA A 188 -1.51 13.43 -14.77
N ASN A 189 -0.58 13.41 -15.73
CA ASN A 189 0.15 14.57 -16.18
C ASN A 189 -0.65 15.26 -17.31
N PHE A 190 -0.93 16.55 -17.13
CA PHE A 190 -1.54 17.42 -18.14
C PHE A 190 -0.48 18.28 -18.77
N THR A 191 -0.28 18.15 -20.07
CA THR A 191 0.68 18.92 -20.86
C THR A 191 -0.06 19.93 -21.70
N PHE A 192 0.38 21.18 -21.65
CA PHE A 192 -0.09 22.25 -22.52
C PHE A 192 1.03 22.70 -23.44
N ASP A 193 0.74 22.77 -24.73
CA ASP A 193 1.68 23.24 -25.74
C ASP A 193 1.11 24.52 -26.40
N GLY A 194 1.86 25.59 -26.35
CA GLY A 194 1.51 26.93 -26.85
C GLY A 194 2.50 27.46 -27.88
N VAL A 195 2.68 28.79 -27.92
CA VAL A 195 3.60 29.49 -28.83
C VAL A 195 4.43 30.51 -28.05
N ALA A 196 5.74 30.40 -28.14
CA ALA A 196 6.66 31.36 -27.53
C ALA A 196 6.65 32.71 -28.25
N ALA A 197 6.77 33.78 -27.48
CA ALA A 197 6.94 35.14 -27.98
C ALA A 197 7.68 36.00 -26.95
N HIS A 198 8.16 37.19 -27.38
CA HIS A 198 8.69 38.16 -26.42
C HIS A 198 7.54 38.82 -25.65
N ALA A 199 7.41 38.53 -24.36
CA ALA A 199 6.26 38.95 -23.56
C ALA A 199 6.13 40.48 -23.43
N GLY A 200 7.23 41.24 -23.49
CA GLY A 200 7.22 42.70 -23.46
C GLY A 200 7.06 43.36 -24.82
N GLY A 201 7.50 42.70 -25.89
CA GLY A 201 7.53 43.30 -27.24
C GLY A 201 6.31 42.86 -28.10
N GLU A 202 6.07 41.57 -28.20
CA GLU A 202 5.12 41.00 -29.12
C GLU A 202 4.23 39.89 -28.45
N PRO A 203 3.63 40.15 -27.24
CA PRO A 203 2.87 39.14 -26.52
C PRO A 203 1.67 38.57 -27.29
N HIS A 204 1.11 39.36 -28.21
CA HIS A 204 -0.05 38.97 -29.04
C HIS A 204 0.26 37.82 -30.03
N LEU A 205 1.54 37.59 -30.35
CA LEU A 205 1.99 36.45 -31.17
C LEU A 205 2.15 35.18 -30.38
N GLY A 206 2.22 35.28 -29.02
CA GLY A 206 2.36 34.13 -28.12
C GLY A 206 1.03 33.45 -27.76
N ARG A 207 1.14 32.22 -27.27
CA ARG A 207 0.06 31.47 -26.60
C ARG A 207 0.69 30.78 -25.39
N SER A 208 0.31 31.24 -24.19
CA SER A 208 0.95 30.80 -22.95
C SER A 208 0.39 29.46 -22.48
N ALA A 209 1.26 28.45 -22.43
CA ALA A 209 0.96 27.18 -21.82
C ALA A 209 0.86 27.31 -20.28
N LEU A 210 1.62 28.22 -19.67
CA LEU A 210 1.53 28.51 -18.23
C LEU A 210 0.17 29.11 -17.87
N ASP A 211 -0.35 30.06 -18.67
CA ASP A 211 -1.68 30.63 -18.43
C ASP A 211 -2.78 29.55 -18.53
N ALA A 212 -2.61 28.57 -19.42
CA ALA A 212 -3.54 27.43 -19.50
C ALA A 212 -3.52 26.60 -18.22
N VAL A 213 -2.36 26.33 -17.65
CA VAL A 213 -2.20 25.64 -16.35
C VAL A 213 -2.86 26.46 -15.23
N GLU A 214 -2.63 27.77 -15.18
CA GLU A 214 -3.25 28.66 -14.18
C GLU A 214 -4.79 28.64 -14.28
N LEU A 215 -5.34 28.72 -15.49
CA LEU A 215 -6.78 28.65 -15.73
C LEU A 215 -7.35 27.27 -15.37
N MET A 216 -6.61 26.18 -15.63
CA MET A 216 -6.98 24.85 -15.16
C MET A 216 -7.05 24.79 -13.64
N ASN A 217 -6.06 25.35 -12.94
CA ASN A 217 -6.05 25.42 -11.47
C ASN A 217 -7.25 26.19 -10.92
N VAL A 218 -7.57 27.36 -11.51
CA VAL A 218 -8.75 28.16 -11.14
C VAL A 218 -10.03 27.37 -11.40
N GLY A 219 -10.19 26.74 -12.57
CA GLY A 219 -11.36 25.94 -12.92
C GLY A 219 -11.54 24.75 -11.98
N CYS A 220 -10.48 24.03 -11.62
CA CYS A 220 -10.53 22.94 -10.64
C CYS A 220 -10.86 23.44 -9.23
N ASN A 221 -10.44 24.66 -8.85
CA ASN A 221 -10.81 25.24 -7.57
C ASN A 221 -12.33 25.56 -7.50
N TYR A 222 -12.94 26.02 -8.59
CA TYR A 222 -14.40 26.16 -8.66
C TYR A 222 -15.13 24.81 -8.73
N LEU A 223 -14.52 23.79 -9.35
CA LEU A 223 -15.06 22.44 -9.37
C LEU A 223 -15.22 21.84 -7.96
N ARG A 224 -14.39 22.26 -6.99
CA ARG A 224 -14.47 21.80 -5.59
C ARG A 224 -15.82 22.07 -4.92
N GLU A 225 -16.52 23.13 -5.31
CA GLU A 225 -17.87 23.44 -4.82
C GLU A 225 -18.91 22.38 -5.26
N HIS A 226 -18.64 21.67 -6.37
CA HIS A 226 -19.59 20.79 -7.03
C HIS A 226 -19.13 19.33 -7.03
N MET A 227 -18.28 18.92 -6.10
CA MET A 227 -17.90 17.52 -5.85
C MET A 227 -18.39 17.09 -4.46
N ILE A 228 -18.44 15.79 -4.20
CA ILE A 228 -18.82 15.27 -2.88
C ILE A 228 -17.78 15.68 -1.82
N ASP A 229 -18.20 15.95 -0.60
CA ASP A 229 -17.34 16.40 0.51
C ASP A 229 -16.16 15.49 0.78
N ALA A 230 -16.33 14.20 0.56
CA ALA A 230 -15.32 13.18 0.76
C ALA A 230 -14.27 13.11 -0.36
N ALA A 231 -14.50 13.76 -1.50
CA ALA A 231 -13.54 13.78 -2.61
C ALA A 231 -12.45 14.84 -2.39
N ARG A 232 -11.31 14.63 -3.04
CA ARG A 232 -10.19 15.57 -3.04
C ARG A 232 -9.60 15.68 -4.44
N ILE A 233 -9.04 16.86 -4.74
CA ILE A 233 -8.22 17.12 -5.92
C ILE A 233 -6.93 17.76 -5.44
N HIS A 234 -5.80 17.23 -5.90
CA HIS A 234 -4.47 17.76 -5.60
C HIS A 234 -3.75 18.05 -6.90
N TYR A 235 -2.80 19.00 -6.90
CA TYR A 235 -1.94 19.22 -8.05
C TYR A 235 -0.54 19.68 -7.64
N ALA A 236 0.41 19.45 -8.54
CA ALA A 236 1.78 19.95 -8.44
C ALA A 236 2.32 20.28 -9.82
N TYR A 237 3.08 21.36 -9.94
CA TYR A 237 3.81 21.66 -11.17
C TYR A 237 4.94 20.65 -11.38
N SER A 238 4.97 20.05 -12.57
CA SER A 238 6.10 19.24 -13.02
C SER A 238 7.07 20.07 -13.88
N ASP A 239 6.53 20.95 -14.73
CA ASP A 239 7.30 21.89 -15.55
C ASP A 239 6.48 23.18 -15.75
N PRO A 240 6.92 24.34 -15.22
CA PRO A 240 6.25 25.62 -15.43
C PRO A 240 6.57 26.28 -16.78
N GLY A 241 7.38 25.67 -17.64
CA GLY A 241 7.75 26.18 -18.96
C GLY A 241 8.92 27.17 -18.96
N GLY A 242 9.73 27.16 -17.91
CA GLY A 242 10.92 28.01 -17.75
C GLY A 242 10.73 29.14 -16.75
N ALA A 243 11.85 29.81 -16.39
CA ALA A 243 11.92 30.81 -15.32
C ALA A 243 11.98 32.26 -15.83
N ALA A 244 12.07 32.51 -17.16
CA ALA A 244 12.20 33.82 -17.71
C ALA A 244 10.86 34.54 -17.95
N PRO A 245 10.49 35.58 -17.17
CA PRO A 245 9.15 36.18 -17.23
C PRO A 245 8.94 37.01 -18.52
N ASN A 246 9.98 37.29 -19.28
CA ASN A 246 9.92 38.01 -20.56
C ASN A 246 9.73 37.08 -21.77
N VAL A 247 9.53 35.79 -21.54
CA VAL A 247 9.24 34.79 -22.57
C VAL A 247 7.84 34.22 -22.30
N VAL A 248 6.95 34.25 -23.30
CA VAL A 248 5.66 33.53 -23.24
C VAL A 248 5.98 32.04 -23.25
N GLN A 249 5.56 31.30 -22.23
CA GLN A 249 5.87 29.88 -22.07
C GLN A 249 5.11 29.05 -23.11
N SER A 250 5.84 28.37 -23.98
CA SER A 250 5.28 27.54 -25.05
C SER A 250 5.01 26.09 -24.61
N HIS A 251 5.41 25.72 -23.42
CA HIS A 251 5.21 24.38 -22.86
C HIS A 251 5.02 24.48 -21.36
N ALA A 252 4.11 23.69 -20.78
CA ALA A 252 3.98 23.53 -19.34
C ALA A 252 3.34 22.17 -19.02
N VAL A 253 3.74 21.58 -17.87
CA VAL A 253 3.21 20.30 -17.39
C VAL A 253 2.78 20.43 -15.94
N ILE A 254 1.57 19.99 -15.64
CA ILE A 254 1.04 19.91 -14.28
C ILE A 254 0.50 18.50 -14.00
N LYS A 255 0.82 17.97 -12.83
CA LYS A 255 0.29 16.70 -12.34
C LYS A 255 -0.95 16.96 -11.50
N TYR A 256 -2.02 16.21 -11.75
CA TYR A 256 -3.25 16.21 -10.96
C TYR A 256 -3.55 14.82 -10.43
N GLU A 257 -4.09 14.78 -9.21
CA GLU A 257 -4.64 13.59 -8.59
C GLU A 257 -6.04 13.91 -8.06
N ALA A 258 -7.01 13.03 -8.37
CA ALA A 258 -8.35 13.04 -7.81
C ALA A 258 -8.54 11.81 -6.92
N ARG A 259 -9.19 11.98 -5.76
CA ARG A 259 -9.51 10.90 -4.82
C ARG A 259 -11.00 10.94 -4.48
N ALA A 260 -11.61 9.78 -4.34
CA ALA A 260 -13.00 9.64 -3.90
C ALA A 260 -13.23 8.29 -3.20
N PRO A 261 -14.29 8.14 -2.38
CA PRO A 261 -14.56 6.90 -1.65
C PRO A 261 -14.73 5.65 -2.52
N LYS A 262 -15.13 5.81 -3.79
CA LYS A 262 -15.34 4.70 -4.72
C LYS A 262 -14.70 4.98 -6.08
N VAL A 263 -14.25 3.91 -6.73
CA VAL A 263 -13.64 3.99 -8.07
C VAL A 263 -14.55 4.67 -9.09
N SER A 264 -15.85 4.39 -9.08
CA SER A 264 -16.81 5.06 -9.99
C SER A 264 -16.93 6.57 -9.77
N GLN A 265 -16.80 7.02 -8.52
CA GLN A 265 -16.84 8.43 -8.16
C GLN A 265 -15.56 9.16 -8.58
N VAL A 266 -14.39 8.53 -8.42
CA VAL A 266 -13.13 9.14 -8.86
C VAL A 266 -13.05 9.21 -10.38
N GLN A 267 -13.56 8.23 -11.10
CA GLN A 267 -13.61 8.24 -12.58
C GLN A 267 -14.51 9.37 -13.11
N GLU A 268 -15.69 9.58 -12.48
CA GLU A 268 -16.57 10.70 -12.83
C GLU A 268 -15.88 12.05 -12.54
N LEU A 269 -15.32 12.22 -11.35
CA LEU A 269 -14.61 13.44 -10.96
C LEU A 269 -13.42 13.72 -11.88
N PHE A 270 -12.63 12.70 -12.20
CA PHE A 270 -11.47 12.83 -13.09
C PHE A 270 -11.86 13.26 -14.50
N THR A 271 -12.99 12.76 -15.01
CA THR A 271 -13.55 13.20 -16.32
C THR A 271 -13.82 14.70 -16.31
N ARG A 272 -14.37 15.24 -15.21
CA ARG A 272 -14.61 16.68 -15.06
C ARG A 272 -13.32 17.50 -14.96
N VAL A 273 -12.27 16.97 -14.33
CA VAL A 273 -10.93 17.59 -14.32
C VAL A 273 -10.37 17.68 -15.75
N VAL A 274 -10.53 16.63 -16.55
CA VAL A 274 -10.12 16.63 -17.97
C VAL A 274 -10.90 17.69 -18.78
N ASP A 275 -12.20 17.86 -18.52
CA ASP A 275 -13.01 18.87 -19.21
C ASP A 275 -12.62 20.30 -18.82
N VAL A 276 -12.23 20.54 -17.56
CA VAL A 276 -11.64 21.82 -17.12
C VAL A 276 -10.35 22.10 -17.90
N ALA A 277 -9.46 21.10 -18.05
CA ALA A 277 -8.22 21.23 -18.79
C ALA A 277 -8.46 21.56 -20.29
N LYS A 278 -9.45 20.90 -20.92
CA LYS A 278 -9.88 21.23 -22.29
C LYS A 278 -10.37 22.68 -22.40
N GLY A 279 -11.18 23.13 -21.43
CA GLY A 279 -11.65 24.51 -21.35
C GLY A 279 -10.51 25.52 -21.23
N ALA A 280 -9.52 25.25 -20.39
CA ALA A 280 -8.33 26.09 -20.21
C ALA A 280 -7.52 26.20 -21.52
N ALA A 281 -7.33 25.09 -22.23
CA ALA A 281 -6.65 25.08 -23.53
C ALA A 281 -7.42 25.91 -24.58
N LEU A 282 -8.73 25.80 -24.61
CA LEU A 282 -9.56 26.59 -25.52
C LEU A 282 -9.48 28.11 -25.24
N MET A 283 -9.51 28.49 -23.95
CA MET A 283 -9.41 29.91 -23.55
C MET A 283 -8.06 30.53 -23.91
N THR A 284 -6.97 29.78 -23.87
CA THR A 284 -5.60 30.29 -24.14
C THR A 284 -5.14 30.04 -25.58
N GLY A 285 -5.91 29.30 -26.39
CA GLY A 285 -5.50 28.92 -27.74
C GLY A 285 -4.31 27.96 -27.76
N THR A 286 -4.10 27.18 -26.69
CA THR A 286 -3.07 26.15 -26.58
C THR A 286 -3.60 24.78 -26.95
N LYS A 287 -2.71 23.77 -27.08
CA LYS A 287 -3.08 22.37 -27.25
C LYS A 287 -2.88 21.63 -25.95
N MET A 288 -3.84 20.81 -25.54
CA MET A 288 -3.75 20.00 -24.33
C MET A 288 -3.74 18.51 -24.68
N LYS A 289 -2.85 17.77 -23.98
CA LYS A 289 -2.88 16.31 -23.90
C LYS A 289 -2.70 15.91 -22.42
N TYR A 290 -3.16 14.72 -22.08
CA TYR A 290 -2.92 14.17 -20.74
C TYR A 290 -2.51 12.69 -20.83
N GLU A 291 -1.72 12.25 -19.85
CA GLU A 291 -1.29 10.87 -19.68
C GLU A 291 -1.65 10.42 -18.27
N ILE A 292 -2.49 9.37 -18.16
CA ILE A 292 -2.84 8.78 -16.87
C ILE A 292 -1.59 8.10 -16.32
N THR A 293 -1.18 8.49 -15.11
CA THR A 293 0.03 7.99 -14.45
C THR A 293 -0.27 6.91 -13.41
N MET A 294 -1.46 6.94 -12.81
CA MET A 294 -1.91 5.96 -11.82
C MET A 294 -3.43 5.91 -11.72
N ALA A 295 -3.97 4.77 -11.35
CA ALA A 295 -5.34 4.64 -10.86
C ALA A 295 -5.44 3.38 -9.99
N PHE A 296 -6.07 3.51 -8.81
CA PHE A 296 -6.36 2.41 -7.89
C PHE A 296 -7.84 2.41 -7.55
N SER A 297 -8.41 1.22 -7.44
CA SER A 297 -9.74 1.04 -6.87
C SER A 297 -9.72 1.30 -5.37
N ASP A 298 -10.86 1.66 -4.80
CA ASP A 298 -11.03 1.74 -3.36
C ASP A 298 -10.87 0.34 -2.73
N TYR A 299 -10.14 0.27 -1.62
CA TYR A 299 -10.08 -0.96 -0.84
C TYR A 299 -11.25 -1.01 0.13
N ILE A 300 -11.97 -2.12 0.12
CA ILE A 300 -12.99 -2.46 1.12
C ILE A 300 -12.70 -3.88 1.59
N PRO A 301 -12.39 -4.10 2.88
CA PRO A 301 -12.10 -5.43 3.38
C PRO A 301 -13.26 -6.39 3.17
N ASN A 302 -12.97 -7.63 2.78
CA ASN A 302 -13.98 -8.69 2.79
C ASN A 302 -14.35 -9.00 4.25
N ARG A 303 -15.60 -8.73 4.63
CA ARG A 303 -16.06 -8.80 6.02
C ARG A 303 -16.10 -10.24 6.55
N THR A 304 -16.39 -11.18 5.65
CA THR A 304 -16.41 -12.61 5.98
C THR A 304 -15.02 -13.11 6.34
N LEU A 305 -14.00 -12.78 5.55
CA LEU A 305 -12.61 -13.12 5.84
C LEU A 305 -12.06 -12.32 7.02
N GLY A 306 -12.46 -11.06 7.16
CA GLY A 306 -12.07 -10.20 8.29
C GLY A 306 -12.47 -10.78 9.63
N ALA A 307 -13.67 -11.39 9.72
CA ALA A 307 -14.11 -12.07 10.94
C ALA A 307 -13.23 -13.30 11.28
N VAL A 308 -12.72 -14.02 10.27
CA VAL A 308 -11.78 -15.14 10.50
C VAL A 308 -10.45 -14.62 11.02
N VAL A 309 -9.94 -13.53 10.43
CA VAL A 309 -8.67 -12.92 10.87
C VAL A 309 -8.80 -12.36 12.29
N ASP A 310 -9.89 -11.63 12.61
CA ASP A 310 -10.12 -11.10 13.98
C ASP A 310 -10.11 -12.22 15.02
N GLN A 311 -10.76 -13.35 14.74
CA GLN A 311 -10.72 -14.50 15.63
C GLN A 311 -9.29 -15.05 15.78
N CYS A 312 -8.52 -15.16 14.69
CA CYS A 312 -7.14 -15.62 14.74
C CYS A 312 -6.24 -14.67 15.54
N MET A 313 -6.40 -13.36 15.35
CA MET A 313 -5.68 -12.34 16.11
C MET A 313 -5.95 -12.44 17.61
N ARG A 314 -7.21 -12.60 18.01
CA ARG A 314 -7.60 -12.75 19.43
C ARG A 314 -7.05 -14.01 20.08
N GLU A 315 -6.94 -15.11 19.35
CA GLU A 315 -6.40 -16.36 19.86
C GLU A 315 -4.86 -16.36 19.93
N LEU A 316 -4.18 -15.72 19.00
CA LEU A 316 -2.72 -15.59 19.00
C LEU A 316 -2.23 -14.46 19.92
N GLY A 317 -3.06 -13.42 20.10
CA GLY A 317 -2.73 -12.23 20.85
C GLY A 317 -1.81 -11.26 20.08
N ALA A 318 -1.58 -10.10 20.66
CA ALA A 318 -0.61 -9.12 20.18
C ALA A 318 0.83 -9.66 20.26
N PRO A 319 1.82 -9.04 19.57
CA PRO A 319 3.23 -9.38 19.76
C PRO A 319 3.65 -9.22 21.22
N GLU A 320 4.61 -10.04 21.65
CA GLU A 320 5.14 -10.01 23.01
C GLU A 320 6.33 -9.05 23.10
N TRP A 321 6.22 -8.04 23.96
CA TRP A 321 7.22 -7.00 24.11
C TRP A 321 8.08 -7.19 25.37
N THR A 322 9.37 -6.94 25.23
CA THR A 322 10.32 -6.91 26.36
C THR A 322 10.44 -5.50 26.94
N GLU A 323 11.04 -5.39 28.13
CA GLU A 323 11.35 -4.06 28.72
C GLU A 323 12.35 -3.26 27.86
N ALA A 324 13.20 -3.91 27.05
CA ALA A 324 14.07 -3.24 26.09
C ALA A 324 13.27 -2.61 24.95
N ASP A 325 12.23 -3.31 24.43
CA ASP A 325 11.34 -2.78 23.40
C ASP A 325 10.57 -1.56 23.91
N TYR A 326 10.03 -1.61 25.13
CA TYR A 326 9.34 -0.46 25.72
C TYR A 326 10.26 0.74 25.90
N ARG A 327 11.50 0.55 26.35
CA ARG A 327 12.48 1.64 26.45
C ARG A 327 12.73 2.28 25.09
N LEU A 328 13.00 1.47 24.08
CA LEU A 328 13.22 1.97 22.73
C LEU A 328 12.00 2.73 22.18
N ALA A 329 10.80 2.19 22.39
CA ALA A 329 9.55 2.84 21.96
C ALA A 329 9.35 4.21 22.64
N VAL A 330 9.65 4.33 23.93
CA VAL A 330 9.60 5.62 24.66
C VAL A 330 10.64 6.61 24.11
N GLU A 331 11.86 6.16 23.77
CA GLU A 331 12.88 7.02 23.18
C GLU A 331 12.40 7.59 21.83
N PHE A 332 11.80 6.76 20.97
CA PHE A 332 11.22 7.23 19.71
C PHE A 332 10.06 8.19 19.91
N LEU A 333 9.15 7.91 20.84
CA LEU A 333 8.01 8.79 21.10
C LEU A 333 8.46 10.20 21.54
N ARG A 334 9.59 10.30 22.26
CA ARG A 334 10.20 11.57 22.68
C ARG A 334 10.80 12.39 21.53
N THR A 335 11.02 11.80 20.35
CA THR A 335 11.51 12.53 19.18
C THR A 335 10.47 13.44 18.56
N TYR A 336 9.18 13.23 18.86
CA TYR A 336 8.10 14.01 18.28
C TYR A 336 7.91 15.35 19.01
N PRO A 337 7.79 16.46 18.27
CA PRO A 337 7.45 17.76 18.84
C PRO A 337 6.10 17.72 19.55
N ARG A 338 5.90 18.61 20.53
CA ARG A 338 4.66 18.70 21.28
C ARG A 338 3.42 18.89 20.39
N THR A 339 3.54 19.64 19.29
CA THR A 339 2.46 19.85 18.32
C THR A 339 2.07 18.55 17.60
N THR A 340 3.05 17.73 17.23
CA THR A 340 2.81 16.41 16.64
C THR A 340 2.14 15.46 17.64
N MET A 341 2.56 15.52 18.91
CA MET A 341 1.96 14.70 19.98
C MET A 341 0.47 15.00 20.20
N VAL A 342 0.00 16.22 19.93
CA VAL A 342 -1.44 16.53 19.98
C VAL A 342 -2.19 15.72 18.93
N GLY A 343 -1.75 15.73 17.67
CA GLY A 343 -2.38 14.96 16.60
C GLY A 343 -2.27 13.45 16.80
N ILE A 344 -1.13 12.97 17.37
CA ILE A 344 -0.97 11.56 17.75
C ILE A 344 -2.04 11.16 18.77
N ARG A 345 -2.24 11.97 19.82
CA ARG A 345 -3.25 11.69 20.85
C ARG A 345 -4.67 11.69 20.28
N GLU A 346 -4.98 12.63 19.38
CA GLU A 346 -6.27 12.67 18.69
C GLU A 346 -6.51 11.39 17.86
N LYS A 347 -5.50 10.96 17.07
CA LYS A 347 -5.57 9.72 16.29
C LYS A 347 -5.77 8.49 17.19
N LEU A 348 -5.01 8.39 18.28
CA LEU A 348 -5.07 7.28 19.22
C LEU A 348 -6.37 7.29 20.05
N GLY A 349 -7.02 8.42 20.22
CA GLY A 349 -8.35 8.53 20.86
C GLY A 349 -9.46 7.74 20.15
N TYR A 350 -9.23 7.29 18.91
CA TYR A 350 -10.11 6.33 18.25
C TYR A 350 -10.05 4.92 18.87
N TYR A 351 -8.90 4.55 19.40
CA TYR A 351 -8.61 3.21 19.92
C TYR A 351 -8.71 3.13 21.45
N PHE A 352 -8.40 4.22 22.15
CA PHE A 352 -8.26 4.25 23.60
C PHE A 352 -9.13 5.36 24.20
N GLY A 353 -9.79 5.06 25.32
CA GLY A 353 -10.38 6.09 26.16
C GLY A 353 -9.30 7.02 26.77
N PRO A 354 -9.67 8.21 27.27
CA PRO A 354 -8.67 9.19 27.76
C PRO A 354 -7.70 8.65 28.82
N GLU A 355 -8.20 7.91 29.81
CA GLU A 355 -7.39 7.33 30.89
C GLU A 355 -6.53 6.16 30.39
N GLU A 356 -7.07 5.32 29.48
CA GLU A 356 -6.36 4.21 28.83
C GLU A 356 -5.25 4.72 27.93
N LEU A 357 -5.46 5.85 27.24
CA LEU A 357 -4.47 6.46 26.36
C LEU A 357 -3.22 6.90 27.13
N ASP A 358 -3.38 7.53 28.28
CA ASP A 358 -2.25 7.96 29.10
C ASP A 358 -1.43 6.76 29.56
N ALA A 359 -2.09 5.71 30.06
CA ALA A 359 -1.43 4.46 30.44
C ALA A 359 -0.76 3.73 29.26
N ALA A 360 -1.35 3.78 28.05
CA ALA A 360 -0.77 3.22 26.84
C ALA A 360 0.48 3.97 26.41
N LEU A 361 0.51 5.29 26.54
CA LEU A 361 1.67 6.12 26.16
C LEU A 361 2.83 6.03 27.17
N GLU A 362 2.62 5.52 28.40
CA GLU A 362 3.71 5.19 29.33
C GLU A 362 4.50 3.95 28.87
N LYS A 363 3.83 2.98 28.22
CA LYS A 363 4.42 1.79 27.60
C LYS A 363 3.93 1.70 26.14
N PRO A 364 4.49 2.53 25.23
CA PRO A 364 3.86 2.86 23.96
C PRO A 364 4.08 1.77 22.88
N LEU A 365 3.76 0.53 23.19
CA LEU A 365 3.64 -0.59 22.25
C LEU A 365 2.27 -1.23 22.44
N ASP A 366 1.52 -1.37 21.36
CA ASP A 366 0.17 -1.92 21.44
C ASP A 366 0.18 -3.39 21.88
N ARG A 367 -0.66 -3.69 22.86
CA ARG A 367 -0.83 -5.03 23.48
C ARG A 367 -2.24 -5.57 23.32
N VAL A 368 -3.08 -4.83 22.62
CA VAL A 368 -4.51 -5.11 22.49
C VAL A 368 -4.81 -5.51 21.06
N ILE A 369 -5.77 -6.40 20.87
CA ILE A 369 -6.40 -6.62 19.57
C ILE A 369 -7.66 -5.76 19.55
N HIS A 370 -7.63 -4.70 18.74
CA HIS A 370 -8.75 -3.77 18.61
C HIS A 370 -9.96 -4.43 17.92
N PRO A 371 -11.18 -4.04 18.27
CA PRO A 371 -12.39 -4.70 17.77
C PRO A 371 -12.55 -4.53 16.26
N PHE A 372 -12.79 -5.62 15.55
CA PHE A 372 -13.25 -5.60 14.17
C PHE A 372 -14.73 -5.23 14.10
N ASN A 373 -15.06 -4.19 13.35
CA ASN A 373 -16.44 -3.77 13.09
C ASN A 373 -16.86 -4.17 11.65
N PRO A 374 -17.59 -5.28 11.46
CA PRO A 374 -18.01 -5.71 10.12
C PRO A 374 -19.06 -4.79 9.48
N LYS A 375 -19.63 -3.84 10.23
CA LYS A 375 -20.61 -2.86 9.74
C LYS A 375 -19.99 -1.48 9.48
N GLU A 376 -18.69 -1.33 9.64
CA GLU A 376 -18.01 -0.06 9.37
C GLU A 376 -18.17 0.36 7.91
N THR A 377 -18.52 1.61 7.68
CA THR A 377 -18.68 2.20 6.34
C THR A 377 -17.72 3.36 6.11
N ALA A 378 -16.98 3.78 7.13
CA ALA A 378 -15.97 4.81 7.00
C ALA A 378 -14.77 4.30 6.17
N TYR A 379 -14.04 5.24 5.63
CA TYR A 379 -12.80 5.00 4.88
C TYR A 379 -11.70 5.91 5.41
N SER A 380 -10.46 5.45 5.27
CA SER A 380 -9.28 6.28 5.47
C SER A 380 -9.05 7.16 4.24
N SER A 381 -8.35 8.26 4.41
CA SER A 381 -7.99 9.16 3.29
C SER A 381 -6.82 8.64 2.44
N GLY A 382 -6.15 7.58 2.87
CA GLY A 382 -5.11 6.90 2.11
C GLY A 382 -5.68 6.05 0.97
N SER A 383 -4.85 5.70 0.01
CA SER A 383 -5.15 4.77 -1.08
C SER A 383 -4.12 3.66 -1.07
N THR A 384 -4.50 2.46 -1.52
CA THR A 384 -3.60 1.33 -1.74
C THR A 384 -4.08 0.53 -2.95
N ASP A 385 -3.15 0.00 -3.73
CA ASP A 385 -3.46 -0.84 -4.88
C ASP A 385 -3.99 -2.24 -4.50
N VAL A 386 -3.99 -2.60 -3.20
CA VAL A 386 -4.72 -3.77 -2.65
C VAL A 386 -6.21 -3.69 -2.97
N GLY A 387 -6.75 -2.48 -3.18
CA GLY A 387 -8.13 -2.26 -3.62
C GLY A 387 -8.46 -3.07 -4.86
N ASP A 388 -7.61 -3.08 -5.86
CA ASP A 388 -7.81 -3.80 -7.12
C ASP A 388 -7.85 -5.32 -6.93
N VAL A 389 -7.00 -5.86 -6.06
CA VAL A 389 -7.09 -7.28 -5.67
C VAL A 389 -8.40 -7.56 -4.96
N GLY A 390 -8.85 -6.65 -4.07
CA GLY A 390 -10.12 -6.75 -3.36
C GLY A 390 -11.35 -6.70 -4.25
N TYR A 391 -11.23 -6.22 -5.49
CA TYR A 391 -12.25 -6.31 -6.54
C TYR A 391 -12.11 -7.54 -7.44
N ALA A 392 -10.93 -8.17 -7.50
CA ALA A 392 -10.67 -9.36 -8.30
C ALA A 392 -10.92 -10.66 -7.52
N THR A 393 -10.53 -10.73 -6.24
CA THR A 393 -10.72 -11.89 -5.37
C THR A 393 -11.03 -11.44 -3.94
N PRO A 394 -11.76 -12.26 -3.12
CA PRO A 394 -12.00 -11.93 -1.71
C PRO A 394 -10.68 -11.68 -0.98
N THR A 395 -10.47 -10.46 -0.47
CA THR A 395 -9.18 -10.05 0.11
C THR A 395 -9.38 -9.35 1.45
N VAL A 396 -8.46 -9.61 2.39
CA VAL A 396 -8.35 -8.89 3.67
C VAL A 396 -6.91 -8.48 3.90
N MET A 397 -6.74 -7.23 4.29
CA MET A 397 -5.54 -6.67 4.89
C MET A 397 -5.80 -6.42 6.38
N PHE A 398 -4.84 -6.77 7.23
CA PHE A 398 -4.89 -6.51 8.67
C PHE A 398 -3.59 -5.85 9.13
N HIS A 399 -3.60 -5.28 10.31
CA HIS A 399 -2.50 -4.51 10.85
C HIS A 399 -1.90 -5.19 12.08
N VAL A 400 -0.58 -5.16 12.19
CA VAL A 400 0.15 -5.61 13.39
C VAL A 400 1.14 -4.53 13.79
N ALA A 401 1.22 -4.27 15.09
CA ALA A 401 2.15 -3.29 15.64
C ALA A 401 3.61 -3.70 15.36
N THR A 402 4.34 -2.80 14.71
CA THR A 402 5.76 -2.90 14.37
C THR A 402 6.54 -1.65 14.81
N ALA A 403 5.83 -0.67 15.38
CA ALA A 403 6.37 0.60 15.84
C ALA A 403 5.63 1.05 17.10
N CYS A 404 6.11 2.10 17.75
CA CYS A 404 5.45 2.66 18.92
C CYS A 404 4.08 3.28 18.57
N LEU A 405 3.16 3.25 19.52
CA LEU A 405 1.84 3.88 19.40
C LEU A 405 1.97 5.32 18.92
N GLY A 406 1.25 5.63 17.84
CA GLY A 406 1.25 6.95 17.23
C GLY A 406 2.50 7.29 16.41
N ASN A 407 3.40 6.35 16.17
CA ASN A 407 4.49 6.56 15.22
C ASN A 407 3.94 7.05 13.87
N VAL A 408 4.60 8.04 13.28
CA VAL A 408 4.17 8.64 12.01
C VAL A 408 4.71 7.79 10.86
N GLY A 409 3.83 7.34 9.99
CA GLY A 409 4.21 6.67 8.74
C GLY A 409 4.99 7.60 7.82
N HIS A 410 5.75 7.03 6.87
CA HIS A 410 6.60 7.77 5.92
C HIS A 410 7.55 8.74 6.62
N SER A 411 8.17 8.27 7.71
CA SER A 411 9.13 9.04 8.50
C SER A 411 10.42 8.25 8.74
N TRP A 412 11.49 8.97 9.10
CA TRP A 412 12.75 8.33 9.47
C TRP A 412 12.59 7.40 10.70
N GLN A 413 11.68 7.74 11.62
CA GLN A 413 11.37 6.89 12.77
C GLN A 413 10.80 5.54 12.30
N ASN A 414 9.89 5.57 11.33
CA ASN A 414 9.31 4.32 10.81
C ASN A 414 10.37 3.47 10.10
N THR A 415 11.27 4.08 9.32
CA THR A 415 12.42 3.38 8.73
C THR A 415 13.30 2.71 9.78
N ALA A 416 13.56 3.41 10.90
CA ALA A 416 14.34 2.83 12.02
C ALA A 416 13.62 1.64 12.66
N PHE A 417 12.30 1.73 12.89
CA PHE A 417 11.48 0.63 13.42
C PHE A 417 11.44 -0.57 12.48
N ALA A 418 11.37 -0.35 11.18
CA ALA A 418 11.29 -1.41 10.17
C ALA A 418 12.52 -2.36 10.15
N CYS A 419 13.61 -2.02 10.85
CA CYS A 419 14.77 -2.90 11.07
C CYS A 419 15.14 -3.01 12.55
N SER A 420 14.16 -2.87 13.45
CA SER A 420 14.31 -3.08 14.90
C SER A 420 13.76 -4.43 15.34
N ASP A 421 14.09 -4.86 16.54
CA ASP A 421 13.51 -6.08 17.13
C ASP A 421 11.97 -5.96 17.29
N ILE A 422 11.46 -4.74 17.52
CA ILE A 422 10.02 -4.46 17.56
C ILE A 422 9.38 -4.79 16.21
N GLY A 423 9.95 -4.29 15.10
CA GLY A 423 9.49 -4.59 13.76
C GLY A 423 9.51 -6.08 13.45
N MET A 424 10.60 -6.78 13.79
CA MET A 424 10.75 -8.22 13.55
C MET A 424 9.73 -9.05 14.34
N LYS A 425 9.44 -8.70 15.60
CA LYS A 425 8.42 -9.38 16.42
C LYS A 425 7.02 -9.21 15.83
N GLY A 426 6.67 -7.99 15.39
CA GLY A 426 5.39 -7.71 14.71
C GLY A 426 5.25 -8.51 13.42
N MET A 427 6.30 -8.55 12.59
CA MET A 427 6.36 -9.32 11.35
C MET A 427 6.11 -10.83 11.57
N LEU A 428 6.78 -11.44 12.54
CA LEU A 428 6.59 -12.87 12.84
C LEU A 428 5.18 -13.15 13.35
N ARG A 429 4.61 -12.27 14.19
CA ARG A 429 3.22 -12.38 14.62
C ARG A 429 2.24 -12.24 13.45
N ALA A 430 2.47 -11.36 12.51
CA ALA A 430 1.66 -11.23 11.30
C ALA A 430 1.69 -12.52 10.45
N ALA A 431 2.87 -13.15 10.31
CA ALA A 431 3.00 -14.43 9.64
C ALA A 431 2.20 -15.54 10.32
N GLU A 432 2.23 -15.63 11.66
CA GLU A 432 1.40 -16.58 12.43
C GLU A 432 -0.09 -16.37 12.19
N ILE A 433 -0.55 -15.10 12.19
CA ILE A 433 -1.95 -14.73 11.97
C ILE A 433 -2.39 -15.12 10.56
N MET A 434 -1.62 -14.76 9.52
CA MET A 434 -1.92 -15.10 8.13
C MET A 434 -1.98 -16.60 7.92
N THR A 435 -1.03 -17.36 8.47
CA THR A 435 -0.98 -18.83 8.37
C THR A 435 -2.23 -19.45 9.01
N LEU A 436 -2.59 -19.03 10.22
CA LEU A 436 -3.77 -19.56 10.93
C LEU A 436 -5.06 -19.21 10.19
N ALA A 437 -5.19 -17.96 9.71
CA ALA A 437 -6.36 -17.52 8.97
C ALA A 437 -6.52 -18.28 7.65
N ALA A 438 -5.43 -18.49 6.92
CA ALA A 438 -5.43 -19.27 5.68
C ALA A 438 -5.89 -20.72 5.93
N ILE A 439 -5.33 -21.41 6.92
CA ILE A 439 -5.72 -22.79 7.28
C ILE A 439 -7.20 -22.84 7.61
N ARG A 440 -7.71 -21.93 8.45
CA ARG A 440 -9.11 -21.91 8.86
C ARG A 440 -10.07 -21.65 7.71
N THR A 441 -9.67 -20.77 6.79
CA THR A 441 -10.46 -20.47 5.61
C THR A 441 -10.48 -21.65 4.64
N MET A 442 -9.32 -22.29 4.41
CA MET A 442 -9.20 -23.49 3.56
C MET A 442 -10.05 -24.66 4.12
N ASP A 443 -10.10 -24.82 5.43
CA ASP A 443 -10.86 -25.90 6.09
C ASP A 443 -12.38 -25.63 6.11
N GLN A 444 -12.83 -24.45 5.66
CA GLN A 444 -14.24 -24.04 5.69
C GLN A 444 -14.76 -23.58 4.32
N PRO A 445 -15.12 -24.49 3.39
CA PRO A 445 -15.62 -24.13 2.06
C PRO A 445 -16.81 -23.16 2.08
N ALA A 446 -17.64 -23.22 3.13
CA ALA A 446 -18.77 -22.30 3.31
C ALA A 446 -18.31 -20.85 3.55
N VAL A 447 -17.17 -20.64 4.21
CA VAL A 447 -16.57 -19.30 4.39
C VAL A 447 -16.09 -18.76 3.05
N ILE A 448 -15.41 -19.59 2.25
CA ILE A 448 -14.95 -19.20 0.91
C ILE A 448 -16.14 -18.81 0.02
N ALA A 449 -17.19 -19.65 0.00
CA ALA A 449 -18.40 -19.37 -0.78
C ALA A 449 -19.07 -18.06 -0.35
N LYS A 450 -19.18 -17.81 0.97
CA LYS A 450 -19.75 -16.56 1.50
C LYS A 450 -18.89 -15.34 1.17
N ALA A 451 -17.57 -15.47 1.26
CA ALA A 451 -16.65 -14.38 0.91
C ALA A 451 -16.72 -14.02 -0.58
N ARG A 452 -16.89 -15.01 -1.45
CA ARG A 452 -17.11 -14.81 -2.90
C ARG A 452 -18.46 -14.15 -3.20
N GLU A 453 -19.51 -14.55 -2.52
CA GLU A 453 -20.82 -13.91 -2.68
C GLU A 453 -20.80 -12.45 -2.22
N GLU A 454 -20.13 -12.15 -1.11
CA GLU A 454 -19.90 -10.77 -0.66
C GLU A 454 -19.14 -9.95 -1.71
N LEU A 455 -18.10 -10.50 -2.32
CA LEU A 455 -17.36 -9.86 -3.40
C LEU A 455 -18.26 -9.59 -4.62
N LYS A 456 -19.05 -10.59 -5.04
CA LYS A 456 -19.96 -10.45 -6.17
C LYS A 456 -20.98 -9.34 -5.97
N GLN A 457 -21.50 -9.18 -4.75
CA GLN A 457 -22.41 -8.08 -4.42
C GLN A 457 -21.72 -6.71 -4.52
N LYS A 458 -20.39 -6.64 -4.26
CA LYS A 458 -19.60 -5.43 -4.30
C LYS A 458 -19.20 -5.02 -5.73
N ASN A 459 -18.72 -5.98 -6.53
CA ASN A 459 -18.14 -5.72 -7.85
C ASN A 459 -19.07 -6.03 -9.04
N GLY A 460 -20.31 -6.46 -8.78
CA GLY A 460 -21.25 -6.84 -9.83
C GLY A 460 -20.90 -8.16 -10.54
N GLY A 461 -19.91 -8.90 -10.04
CA GLY A 461 -19.50 -10.22 -10.55
C GLY A 461 -18.26 -10.21 -11.45
N SER A 462 -17.66 -9.05 -11.71
CA SER A 462 -16.42 -8.94 -12.49
C SER A 462 -15.55 -7.79 -12.02
N TYR A 463 -14.23 -7.97 -12.11
CA TYR A 463 -13.25 -6.89 -11.91
C TYR A 463 -13.14 -6.03 -13.18
N HIS A 464 -13.07 -4.73 -12.99
CA HIS A 464 -12.78 -3.76 -14.05
C HIS A 464 -11.63 -2.87 -13.60
N CYS A 465 -10.50 -3.00 -14.26
CA CYS A 465 -9.32 -2.18 -13.97
C CYS A 465 -9.67 -0.69 -14.17
N PRO A 466 -9.35 0.20 -13.21
CA PRO A 466 -9.60 1.64 -13.38
C PRO A 466 -8.67 2.28 -14.42
N LEU A 467 -7.56 1.63 -14.76
CA LEU A 467 -6.64 2.08 -15.81
C LEU A 467 -7.17 1.70 -17.20
N PRO A 468 -7.14 2.61 -18.19
CA PRO A 468 -7.35 2.26 -19.59
C PRO A 468 -6.36 1.19 -20.07
N ASP A 469 -6.76 0.36 -21.03
CA ASP A 469 -5.96 -0.76 -21.54
C ASP A 469 -4.61 -0.33 -22.14
N TYR A 470 -4.51 0.89 -22.67
CA TYR A 470 -3.29 1.43 -23.25
C TYR A 470 -2.25 1.87 -22.21
N VAL A 471 -2.63 1.98 -20.94
CA VAL A 471 -1.70 2.36 -19.87
C VAL A 471 -0.88 1.15 -19.46
N THR A 472 0.42 1.28 -19.58
CA THR A 472 1.41 0.25 -19.17
C THR A 472 2.12 0.66 -17.88
N PRO A 473 2.73 -0.30 -17.16
CA PRO A 473 3.54 0.00 -15.99
C PRO A 473 4.62 1.05 -16.32
N PRO A 474 4.80 2.10 -15.50
CA PRO A 474 5.71 3.22 -15.82
C PRO A 474 7.17 2.92 -15.45
N ILE A 475 7.72 1.82 -15.93
CA ILE A 475 9.08 1.34 -15.65
C ILE A 475 10.11 2.36 -16.15
N GLY A 476 11.10 2.70 -15.27
CA GLY A 476 12.17 3.67 -15.58
C GLY A 476 11.71 5.13 -15.64
N ARG A 477 10.55 5.45 -15.06
CA ARG A 477 10.00 6.82 -15.01
C ARG A 477 9.99 7.43 -13.59
N TYR A 478 10.53 6.74 -12.58
CA TYR A 478 10.64 7.18 -11.18
C TYR A 478 12.06 7.57 -10.79
#